data_78c3a5f21cd9caf32063538ece39995a
#
_entry.id   78c3a5f21cd9caf32063538ece39995a
#
_cell.length_a   1.000
_cell.length_b   1.000
_cell.length_c   1.000
_cell.angle_alpha   90.00
_cell.angle_beta   90.00
_cell.angle_gamma   90.00
#
_symmetry.space_group_name_H-M   'P 1'
#
loop_
_entity.id
_entity.type
_entity.pdbx_description
1 polymer ?
#
loop_
_entity_poly.entity_id
_entity_poly.type
_entity_poly.pdbx_seq_one_letter_code
_entity_poly.pdbx_strand_id
1 'polypeptide(L)'
;VVNVVDLESYVKGVIPSEVPSSYGIEALKAQAVCARSYAYIQMMHNKYEAYGAHVDDSVNFQVYNKQNQTPETVAAVDETKGQVLSYKGDIIETYYYSTSYGHTGDYEAWNLDKDSYGYLHGVWVRSEENPIDLSDEKSFSDYISNIDNACYESDLKYFRWNTVLDFQGKEK
;
A
#
# COMPACT_ATOMS: atom_id res chain seq x y z
N VAL A 1 -3.80 26.08 -5.87
CA VAL A 1 -3.65 26.54 -4.47
C VAL A 1 -2.71 25.57 -3.77
N VAL A 2 -1.67 26.09 -3.12
CA VAL A 2 -0.78 25.29 -2.27
C VAL A 2 -1.27 25.40 -0.82
N ASN A 3 -1.41 24.26 -0.14
CA ASN A 3 -1.72 24.17 1.28
C ASN A 3 -0.46 23.72 2.02
N VAL A 4 -0.07 24.46 3.06
CA VAL A 4 1.11 24.14 3.88
C VAL A 4 0.63 23.55 5.20
N VAL A 5 0.95 22.29 5.43
CA VAL A 5 0.60 21.57 6.65
C VAL A 5 1.85 20.85 7.20
N ASP A 6 1.91 20.61 8.49
CA ASP A 6 2.93 19.75 9.07
C ASP A 6 2.67 18.28 8.71
N LEU A 7 3.73 17.46 8.75
CA LEU A 7 3.67 16.06 8.32
C LEU A 7 2.62 15.24 9.08
N GLU A 8 2.48 15.43 10.39
CA GLU A 8 1.50 14.66 11.17
C GLU A 8 0.07 15.06 10.82
N SER A 9 -0.18 16.34 10.60
CA SER A 9 -1.49 16.84 10.12
C SER A 9 -1.81 16.33 8.72
N TYR A 10 -0.80 16.21 7.84
CA TYR A 10 -0.96 15.59 6.53
C TYR A 10 -1.35 14.11 6.67
N VAL A 11 -0.62 13.33 7.47
CA VAL A 11 -0.90 11.91 7.70
C VAL A 11 -2.31 11.70 8.29
N LYS A 12 -2.75 12.57 9.24
CA LYS A 12 -4.12 12.54 9.77
C LYS A 12 -5.20 12.75 8.69
N GLY A 13 -4.88 13.46 7.61
CA GLY A 13 -5.77 13.63 6.46
C GLY A 13 -5.73 12.46 5.47
N VAL A 14 -4.59 11.77 5.38
CA VAL A 14 -4.40 10.59 4.51
C VAL A 14 -5.12 9.37 5.07
N ILE A 15 -4.92 9.03 6.36
CA ILE A 15 -5.41 7.78 6.95
C ILE A 15 -6.89 7.54 6.70
N PRO A 16 -7.83 8.46 7.00
CA PRO A 16 -9.25 8.20 6.77
C PRO A 16 -9.63 8.10 5.29
N SER A 17 -8.75 8.54 4.40
CA SER A 17 -8.95 8.46 2.95
C SER A 17 -8.47 7.15 2.36
N GLU A 18 -7.51 6.47 3.00
CA GLU A 18 -6.89 5.23 2.53
C GLU A 18 -7.47 3.99 3.20
N VAL A 19 -7.82 4.07 4.50
CA VAL A 19 -8.21 2.90 5.29
C VAL A 19 -9.48 3.17 6.10
N PRO A 20 -10.48 2.28 6.03
CA PRO A 20 -11.65 2.36 6.91
C PRO A 20 -11.26 2.25 8.39
N SER A 21 -11.83 3.11 9.25
CA SER A 21 -11.59 3.05 10.70
C SER A 21 -11.99 1.71 11.34
N SER A 22 -12.89 0.97 10.69
CA SER A 22 -13.33 -0.38 11.12
C SER A 22 -12.25 -1.46 11.06
N TYR A 23 -11.09 -1.20 10.44
CA TYR A 23 -9.98 -2.17 10.38
C TYR A 23 -9.26 -2.33 11.74
N GLY A 24 -9.55 -1.46 12.70
CA GLY A 24 -9.00 -1.51 14.04
C GLY A 24 -7.69 -0.71 14.20
N ILE A 25 -7.39 -0.37 15.45
CA ILE A 25 -6.35 0.59 15.78
C ILE A 25 -4.95 0.17 15.31
N GLU A 26 -4.61 -1.12 15.37
CA GLU A 26 -3.28 -1.60 14.98
C GLU A 26 -3.07 -1.53 13.46
N ALA A 27 -4.10 -1.80 12.66
CA ALA A 27 -4.05 -1.61 11.21
C ALA A 27 -3.90 -0.12 10.85
N LEU A 28 -4.61 0.76 11.55
CA LEU A 28 -4.51 2.21 11.36
C LEU A 28 -3.11 2.72 11.75
N LYS A 29 -2.49 2.19 12.83
CA LYS A 29 -1.11 2.50 13.21
C LYS A 29 -0.10 2.07 12.16
N ALA A 30 -0.21 0.84 11.66
CA ALA A 30 0.64 0.34 10.58
C ALA A 30 0.54 1.24 9.34
N GLN A 31 -0.69 1.59 8.95
CA GLN A 31 -0.93 2.50 7.83
C GLN A 31 -0.33 3.89 8.09
N ALA A 32 -0.41 4.41 9.32
CA ALA A 32 0.15 5.72 9.66
C ALA A 32 1.68 5.73 9.52
N VAL A 33 2.36 4.67 9.95
CA VAL A 33 3.81 4.53 9.78
C VAL A 33 4.20 4.43 8.31
N CYS A 34 3.47 3.64 7.52
CA CYS A 34 3.69 3.54 6.07
C CYS A 34 3.43 4.89 5.38
N ALA A 35 2.29 5.52 5.63
CA ALA A 35 1.94 6.79 5.00
C ALA A 35 2.95 7.90 5.32
N ARG A 36 3.45 7.93 6.56
CA ARG A 36 4.47 8.90 6.99
C ARG A 36 5.81 8.67 6.28
N SER A 37 6.23 7.41 6.17
CA SER A 37 7.47 7.04 5.47
C SER A 37 7.42 7.44 4.00
N TYR A 38 6.33 7.12 3.31
CA TYR A 38 6.08 7.52 1.94
C TYR A 38 6.11 9.05 1.79
N ALA A 39 5.32 9.77 2.59
CA ALA A 39 5.26 11.22 2.52
C ALA A 39 6.63 11.87 2.75
N TYR A 40 7.42 11.37 3.71
CA TYR A 40 8.77 11.84 3.97
C TYR A 40 9.68 11.70 2.74
N ILE A 41 9.65 10.55 2.07
CA ILE A 41 10.44 10.33 0.84
C ILE A 41 9.98 11.27 -0.27
N GLN A 42 8.67 11.47 -0.46
CA GLN A 42 8.18 12.41 -1.46
C GLN A 42 8.59 13.87 -1.18
N MET A 43 8.70 14.24 0.09
CA MET A 43 9.26 15.56 0.47
C MET A 43 10.74 15.69 0.05
N MET A 44 11.52 14.61 0.15
CA MET A 44 12.92 14.62 -0.29
C MET A 44 13.06 14.67 -1.82
N HIS A 45 12.18 13.99 -2.55
CA HIS A 45 12.16 14.04 -4.03
C HIS A 45 11.73 15.41 -4.58
N ASN A 46 10.93 16.15 -3.82
CA ASN A 46 10.52 17.53 -4.11
C ASN A 46 10.04 17.76 -5.55
N LYS A 47 9.21 16.85 -6.06
CA LYS A 47 8.76 16.82 -7.46
C LYS A 47 8.12 18.13 -7.95
N TYR A 48 7.49 18.87 -7.05
CA TYR A 48 6.78 20.12 -7.35
C TYR A 48 7.47 21.37 -6.80
N GLU A 49 8.79 21.36 -6.66
CA GLU A 49 9.57 22.49 -6.14
C GLU A 49 9.22 23.83 -6.82
N ALA A 50 9.05 23.82 -8.15
CA ALA A 50 8.69 25.02 -8.92
C ALA A 50 7.35 25.65 -8.48
N TYR A 51 6.51 24.90 -7.80
CA TYR A 51 5.22 25.35 -7.27
C TYR A 51 5.23 25.54 -5.74
N GLY A 52 6.38 25.30 -5.09
CA GLY A 52 6.49 25.31 -3.63
C GLY A 52 5.69 24.21 -2.95
N ALA A 53 5.52 23.05 -3.61
CA ALA A 53 4.77 21.90 -3.12
C ALA A 53 5.59 20.62 -3.25
N HIS A 54 5.32 19.62 -2.40
CA HIS A 54 6.01 18.32 -2.43
C HIS A 54 5.16 17.25 -3.12
N VAL A 55 3.85 17.27 -2.88
CA VAL A 55 2.86 16.29 -3.38
C VAL A 55 1.63 17.02 -3.89
N ASP A 56 0.78 16.33 -4.62
CA ASP A 56 -0.56 16.77 -4.95
C ASP A 56 -1.62 15.81 -4.35
N ASP A 57 -2.89 16.13 -4.50
CA ASP A 57 -4.02 15.35 -4.00
C ASP A 57 -4.61 14.40 -5.07
N SER A 58 -3.84 14.07 -6.11
CA SER A 58 -4.21 13.14 -7.17
C SER A 58 -3.81 11.70 -6.82
N VAL A 59 -4.26 10.77 -7.67
CA VAL A 59 -3.90 9.34 -7.61
C VAL A 59 -2.41 9.05 -7.84
N ASN A 60 -1.60 10.05 -8.18
CA ASN A 60 -0.16 9.89 -8.33
C ASN A 60 0.60 9.86 -6.99
N PHE A 61 -0.09 10.24 -5.91
CA PHE A 61 0.42 10.24 -4.54
C PHE A 61 -0.58 9.53 -3.62
N GLN A 62 -0.65 9.94 -2.36
CA GLN A 62 -1.59 9.38 -1.40
C GLN A 62 -2.96 10.06 -1.52
N VAL A 63 -4.03 9.27 -1.36
CA VAL A 63 -5.38 9.83 -1.39
C VAL A 63 -5.58 10.80 -0.23
N TYR A 64 -6.02 12.00 -0.54
CA TYR A 64 -6.27 13.07 0.42
C TYR A 64 -7.64 13.71 0.15
N ASN A 65 -8.72 12.99 0.46
CA ASN A 65 -10.08 13.36 0.10
C ASN A 65 -10.78 14.27 1.11
N LYS A 66 -10.06 14.82 2.10
CA LYS A 66 -10.64 15.63 3.18
C LYS A 66 -11.76 14.91 3.94
N GLN A 67 -11.68 13.59 4.04
CA GLN A 67 -12.62 12.82 4.84
C GLN A 67 -12.49 13.19 6.31
N ASN A 68 -13.60 13.06 7.03
CA ASN A 68 -13.60 13.38 8.45
C ASN A 68 -12.67 12.44 9.22
N GLN A 69 -11.76 13.03 9.95
CA GLN A 69 -10.94 12.30 10.91
C GLN A 69 -11.84 11.74 12.02
N THR A 70 -11.58 10.51 12.43
CA THR A 70 -12.23 9.91 13.59
C THR A 70 -11.26 9.89 14.78
N PRO A 71 -11.76 9.74 16.02
CA PRO A 71 -10.86 9.59 17.18
C PRO A 71 -9.83 8.49 17.00
N GLU A 72 -10.19 7.37 16.37
CA GLU A 72 -9.33 6.22 16.14
C GLU A 72 -8.22 6.55 15.13
N THR A 73 -8.57 7.22 14.01
CA THR A 73 -7.56 7.60 13.00
C THR A 73 -6.59 8.63 13.55
N VAL A 74 -7.07 9.57 14.35
CA VAL A 74 -6.21 10.57 15.03
C VAL A 74 -5.30 9.88 16.05
N ALA A 75 -5.85 9.00 16.89
CA ALA A 75 -5.07 8.26 17.89
C ALA A 75 -3.97 7.42 17.25
N ALA A 76 -4.26 6.72 16.13
CA ALA A 76 -3.27 5.92 15.41
C ALA A 76 -2.06 6.76 14.95
N VAL A 77 -2.30 7.96 14.45
CA VAL A 77 -1.22 8.87 14.02
C VAL A 77 -0.46 9.41 15.22
N ASP A 78 -1.16 9.84 16.29
CA ASP A 78 -0.53 10.42 17.46
C ASP A 78 0.31 9.39 18.24
N GLU A 79 -0.17 8.16 18.38
CA GLU A 79 0.54 7.07 19.06
C GLU A 79 1.76 6.56 18.27
N THR A 80 1.80 6.79 16.96
CA THR A 80 2.93 6.45 16.09
C THR A 80 3.73 7.67 15.63
N LYS A 81 3.53 8.82 16.27
CA LYS A 81 4.16 10.07 15.87
C LYS A 81 5.68 9.94 15.70
N GLY A 82 6.19 10.39 14.55
CA GLY A 82 7.61 10.36 14.21
C GLY A 82 8.16 8.97 13.87
N GLN A 83 7.36 7.90 13.94
CA GLN A 83 7.81 6.56 13.54
C GLN A 83 7.76 6.43 12.02
N VAL A 84 8.86 5.94 11.45
CA VAL A 84 9.02 5.66 10.02
C VAL A 84 9.67 4.29 9.82
N LEU A 85 9.54 3.72 8.65
CA LEU A 85 10.25 2.50 8.27
C LEU A 85 11.62 2.83 7.69
N SER A 86 12.60 2.00 8.03
CA SER A 86 13.96 2.14 7.52
C SER A 86 14.54 0.80 7.07
N TYR A 87 15.42 0.86 6.09
CA TYR A 87 16.20 -0.29 5.61
C TYR A 87 17.66 0.12 5.47
N LYS A 88 18.57 -0.66 6.01
CA LYS A 88 20.03 -0.39 6.02
C LYS A 88 20.41 1.01 6.57
N GLY A 89 19.55 1.60 7.41
CA GLY A 89 19.79 2.91 8.04
C GLY A 89 19.09 4.08 7.35
N ASP A 90 18.56 3.90 6.14
CA ASP A 90 17.85 4.93 5.40
C ASP A 90 16.34 4.75 5.54
N ILE A 91 15.59 5.86 5.57
CA ILE A 91 14.13 5.83 5.51
C ILE A 91 13.73 5.34 4.11
N ILE A 92 12.73 4.45 4.05
CA ILE A 92 12.34 3.79 2.82
C ILE A 92 11.00 4.29 2.28
N GLU A 93 10.85 4.22 0.97
CA GLU A 93 9.57 4.38 0.31
C GLU A 93 8.72 3.12 0.55
N THR A 94 7.49 3.32 0.99
CA THR A 94 6.57 2.24 1.37
C THR A 94 5.39 2.20 0.44
N TYR A 95 4.96 0.99 0.11
CA TYR A 95 3.81 0.74 -0.75
C TYR A 95 2.76 -0.04 0.02
N TYR A 96 1.49 0.25 -0.24
CA TYR A 96 0.36 -0.44 0.36
C TYR A 96 -0.80 -0.59 -0.63
N TYR A 97 -1.61 -1.58 -0.44
CA TYR A 97 -2.75 -1.90 -1.29
C TYR A 97 -3.79 -2.69 -0.48
N SER A 98 -5.00 -2.82 -1.00
CA SER A 98 -6.12 -3.37 -0.23
C SER A 98 -6.15 -4.90 -0.16
N THR A 99 -5.75 -5.60 -1.21
CA THR A 99 -5.95 -7.06 -1.32
C THR A 99 -4.88 -7.68 -2.22
N SER A 100 -4.20 -8.70 -1.71
CA SER A 100 -3.29 -9.53 -2.48
C SER A 100 -4.01 -10.73 -3.11
N TYR A 101 -3.27 -11.55 -3.84
CA TYR A 101 -3.75 -12.87 -4.25
C TYR A 101 -3.41 -13.98 -3.22
N GLY A 102 -2.96 -13.60 -2.02
CA GLY A 102 -2.46 -14.46 -0.95
C GLY A 102 -0.95 -14.39 -0.77
N HIS A 103 -0.26 -13.65 -1.62
CA HIS A 103 1.18 -13.38 -1.56
C HIS A 103 1.45 -11.94 -1.98
N THR A 104 2.36 -11.25 -1.32
CA THR A 104 2.76 -9.89 -1.71
C THR A 104 3.72 -9.94 -2.89
N GLY A 105 3.84 -8.83 -3.62
CA GLY A 105 4.81 -8.70 -4.71
C GLY A 105 6.25 -8.64 -4.21
N ASP A 106 7.19 -9.03 -5.06
CA ASP A 106 8.62 -8.92 -4.82
C ASP A 106 9.21 -7.75 -5.60
N TYR A 107 10.34 -7.18 -5.14
CA TYR A 107 11.06 -6.08 -5.81
C TYR A 107 11.41 -6.41 -7.28
N GLU A 108 11.65 -7.69 -7.59
CA GLU A 108 11.97 -8.14 -8.94
C GLU A 108 10.81 -7.93 -9.93
N ALA A 109 9.55 -7.98 -9.47
CA ALA A 109 8.39 -7.74 -10.32
C ALA A 109 8.39 -6.34 -10.96
N TRP A 110 9.12 -5.41 -10.38
CA TRP A 110 9.28 -4.03 -10.88
C TRP A 110 10.67 -3.73 -11.43
N ASN A 111 11.51 -4.76 -11.63
CA ASN A 111 12.90 -4.63 -12.07
C ASN A 111 13.75 -3.73 -11.13
N LEU A 112 13.46 -3.75 -9.83
CA LEU A 112 14.21 -3.03 -8.83
C LEU A 112 15.42 -3.85 -8.37
N ASP A 113 16.49 -3.17 -7.98
CA ASP A 113 17.68 -3.85 -7.48
C ASP A 113 17.53 -4.30 -6.02
N LYS A 114 18.10 -5.46 -5.71
CA LYS A 114 18.04 -6.07 -4.39
C LYS A 114 18.70 -5.24 -3.28
N ASP A 115 19.77 -4.53 -3.60
CA ASP A 115 20.55 -3.83 -2.59
C ASP A 115 19.77 -2.65 -2.02
N SER A 116 19.05 -1.93 -2.89
CA SER A 116 18.22 -0.79 -2.51
C SER A 116 16.80 -1.19 -2.08
N TYR A 117 16.21 -2.20 -2.72
CA TYR A 117 14.79 -2.55 -2.58
C TYR A 117 14.52 -3.94 -2.00
N GLY A 118 15.52 -4.64 -1.46
CA GLY A 118 15.35 -5.97 -0.89
C GLY A 118 14.36 -6.04 0.29
N TYR A 119 13.94 -4.90 0.84
CA TYR A 119 12.86 -4.82 1.82
C TYR A 119 11.46 -5.06 1.20
N LEU A 120 11.32 -4.91 -0.11
CA LEU A 120 10.11 -5.27 -0.86
C LEU A 120 10.13 -6.76 -1.22
N HIS A 121 10.43 -7.60 -0.26
CA HIS A 121 10.42 -9.04 -0.43
C HIS A 121 8.99 -9.58 -0.32
N GLY A 122 8.61 -10.44 -1.29
CA GLY A 122 7.30 -11.07 -1.30
C GLY A 122 7.11 -12.03 -0.13
N VAL A 123 5.96 -11.96 0.52
CA VAL A 123 5.60 -12.83 1.65
C VAL A 123 4.19 -13.39 1.49
N TRP A 124 3.99 -14.60 2.01
CA TRP A 124 2.67 -15.20 2.09
C TRP A 124 1.80 -14.50 3.16
N VAL A 125 0.57 -14.16 2.77
CA VAL A 125 -0.44 -13.52 3.64
C VAL A 125 -1.44 -14.60 4.07
N ARG A 126 -0.96 -15.62 4.81
CA ARG A 126 -1.75 -16.79 5.19
C ARG A 126 -1.38 -17.31 6.58
N SER A 127 -2.29 -18.09 7.18
CA SER A 127 -2.13 -18.69 8.51
C SER A 127 -1.23 -19.92 8.55
N GLU A 128 -1.01 -20.58 7.41
CA GLU A 128 -0.18 -21.78 7.29
C GLU A 128 1.22 -21.44 6.82
N GLU A 129 2.23 -22.02 7.45
CA GLU A 129 3.64 -21.78 7.11
C GLU A 129 4.13 -22.54 5.86
N ASN A 130 3.34 -23.52 5.36
CA ASN A 130 3.75 -24.33 4.21
C ASN A 130 3.72 -23.47 2.93
N PRO A 131 4.87 -23.19 2.32
CA PRO A 131 4.93 -22.43 1.09
C PRO A 131 4.31 -23.26 -0.06
N ILE A 132 3.53 -22.58 -0.90
CA ILE A 132 3.08 -23.15 -2.17
C ILE A 132 4.09 -22.70 -3.22
N ASP A 133 4.61 -23.63 -3.99
CA ASP A 133 5.50 -23.29 -5.11
C ASP A 133 4.65 -22.78 -6.29
N LEU A 134 4.79 -21.51 -6.60
CA LEU A 134 4.10 -20.82 -7.69
C LEU A 134 5.06 -20.41 -8.80
N SER A 135 6.23 -21.04 -8.89
CA SER A 135 7.28 -20.68 -9.86
C SER A 135 6.96 -21.07 -11.30
N ASP A 136 6.04 -22.00 -11.50
CA ASP A 136 5.58 -22.40 -12.83
C ASP A 136 4.16 -21.92 -13.14
N GLU A 137 3.89 -21.68 -14.43
CA GLU A 137 2.62 -21.14 -14.92
C GLU A 137 1.42 -22.01 -14.54
N LYS A 138 1.57 -23.33 -14.55
CA LYS A 138 0.47 -24.24 -14.24
C LYS A 138 0.10 -24.15 -12.77
N SER A 139 1.08 -24.25 -11.87
CA SER A 139 0.89 -24.16 -10.42
C SER A 139 0.27 -22.80 -10.04
N PHE A 140 0.76 -21.73 -10.65
CA PHE A 140 0.18 -20.38 -10.45
C PHE A 140 -1.27 -20.30 -10.94
N SER A 141 -1.56 -20.80 -12.15
CA SER A 141 -2.90 -20.81 -12.73
C SER A 141 -3.88 -21.63 -11.89
N ASP A 142 -3.46 -22.81 -11.45
CA ASP A 142 -4.26 -23.68 -10.58
C ASP A 142 -4.55 -22.99 -9.23
N TYR A 143 -3.57 -22.30 -8.65
CA TYR A 143 -3.72 -21.56 -7.39
C TYR A 143 -4.70 -20.39 -7.51
N ILE A 144 -4.54 -19.52 -8.51
CA ILE A 144 -5.42 -18.34 -8.68
C ILE A 144 -6.84 -18.71 -9.11
N SER A 145 -7.03 -19.91 -9.67
CA SER A 145 -8.36 -20.42 -10.06
C SER A 145 -9.18 -20.94 -8.87
N ASN A 146 -8.56 -21.11 -7.70
CA ASN A 146 -9.18 -21.63 -6.50
C ASN A 146 -9.03 -20.64 -5.33
N ILE A 147 -9.94 -20.75 -4.35
CA ILE A 147 -9.83 -19.98 -3.10
C ILE A 147 -8.97 -20.77 -2.10
N ASP A 148 -7.88 -20.17 -1.65
CA ASP A 148 -7.08 -20.69 -0.54
C ASP A 148 -7.61 -20.11 0.76
N ASN A 149 -8.38 -20.90 1.52
CA ASN A 149 -8.97 -20.49 2.77
C ASN A 149 -7.95 -20.28 3.93
N ALA A 150 -6.70 -20.67 3.74
CA ALA A 150 -5.63 -20.33 4.67
C ALA A 150 -5.17 -18.87 4.55
N CYS A 151 -5.47 -18.20 3.44
CA CYS A 151 -5.16 -16.79 3.25
C CYS A 151 -6.09 -15.90 4.09
N TYR A 152 -5.53 -14.91 4.77
CA TYR A 152 -6.28 -13.97 5.60
C TYR A 152 -7.27 -13.10 4.82
N GLU A 153 -7.07 -12.98 3.52
CA GLU A 153 -7.87 -12.16 2.60
C GLU A 153 -8.88 -12.99 1.79
N SER A 154 -9.03 -14.29 2.08
CA SER A 154 -9.78 -15.24 1.25
C SER A 154 -11.26 -14.91 1.07
N ASP A 155 -11.86 -14.18 2.00
CA ASP A 155 -13.26 -13.72 1.97
C ASP A 155 -13.44 -12.33 1.35
N LEU A 156 -12.35 -11.65 1.00
CA LEU A 156 -12.42 -10.32 0.42
C LEU A 156 -12.85 -10.36 -1.05
N LYS A 157 -13.66 -9.40 -1.44
CA LYS A 157 -14.24 -9.29 -2.79
C LYS A 157 -13.22 -9.37 -3.92
N TYR A 158 -12.02 -8.81 -3.70
CA TYR A 158 -10.99 -8.72 -4.73
C TYR A 158 -9.88 -9.77 -4.60
N PHE A 159 -10.01 -10.71 -3.67
CA PHE A 159 -9.05 -11.81 -3.51
C PHE A 159 -9.00 -12.72 -4.74
N ARG A 160 -10.15 -13.01 -5.33
CA ARG A 160 -10.27 -13.69 -6.64
C ARG A 160 -11.31 -12.95 -7.48
N TRP A 161 -10.92 -12.62 -8.68
CA TRP A 161 -11.82 -12.00 -9.65
C TRP A 161 -11.45 -12.44 -11.06
N ASN A 162 -12.41 -12.39 -11.96
CA ASN A 162 -12.18 -12.57 -13.38
C ASN A 162 -12.94 -11.51 -14.16
N THR A 163 -12.47 -11.23 -15.37
CA THR A 163 -13.16 -10.37 -16.33
C THR A 163 -12.99 -10.95 -17.72
N VAL A 164 -14.03 -10.81 -18.52
CA VAL A 164 -14.01 -11.17 -19.93
C VAL A 164 -13.89 -9.88 -20.73
N LEU A 165 -12.82 -9.79 -21.52
CA LEU A 165 -12.60 -8.67 -22.43
C LEU A 165 -13.12 -9.08 -23.82
N ASP A 166 -14.12 -8.38 -24.31
CA ASP A 166 -14.58 -8.53 -25.70
C ASP A 166 -13.87 -7.52 -26.58
N PHE A 167 -13.02 -8.02 -27.46
CA PHE A 167 -12.24 -7.21 -28.39
C PHE A 167 -12.99 -6.93 -29.71
N GLN A 168 -14.17 -7.50 -29.93
CA GLN A 168 -14.92 -7.33 -31.17
C GLN A 168 -15.52 -5.93 -31.38
N GLY A 169 -15.52 -5.09 -30.35
CA GLY A 169 -16.08 -3.72 -30.40
C GLY A 169 -15.10 -2.59 -30.69
N LYS A 170 -13.82 -2.86 -30.94
CA LYS A 170 -12.77 -1.83 -31.12
C LYS A 170 -12.23 -1.67 -32.54
N GLU A 171 -12.88 -2.21 -33.54
CA GLU A 171 -12.64 -1.81 -34.92
C GLU A 171 -13.64 -0.72 -35.34
N LYS A 172 -13.34 0.50 -34.92
CA LYS A 172 -13.85 1.72 -35.61
C LYS A 172 -12.88 2.88 -35.40
#